data_b1db6fcc628222e7aff939def94fb7a6
#
_entry.id   b1db6fcc628222e7aff939def94fb7a6
#
_cell.length_a   1.000
_cell.length_b   1.000
_cell.length_c   1.000
_cell.angle_alpha   90.00
_cell.angle_beta   90.00
_cell.angle_gamma   90.00
#
_symmetry.space_group_name_H-M   'P 1'
#
loop_
_entity.id
_entity.type
_entity.pdbx_description
1 polymer ?
#
loop_
_entity_poly.entity_id
_entity_poly.type
_entity_poly.pdbx_seq_one_letter_code
_entity_poly.pdbx_strand_id
1 'polypeptide(L)'
;MKGWPGEPDMDYDVLVADGEAAANAGKPITDVIFDFGNVLIYWDPAAVLIPRYSQKTIDEFLDNDISGFYDVNDLMDGGTSTDEAIAIIRRDRGDKWADILDYYIKNFRDSLTGIVPGARVLVNDLKAAGIGVWGLSNWESSLFHVAEEQCDILQQLDGKLVSGFVKLRKPHKEIYEAALNQFGINADGALFIDDKAMNIVGSNAAGIRGVRFQDPVKLRELLIANGVNIPAVQ
;
A
#
# COMPACT_ATOMS: atom_id res chain seq x y z
N MET A 1 14.75 4.65 5.54
CA MET A 1 13.85 5.66 4.95
C MET A 1 13.39 6.59 6.07
N LYS A 2 13.34 7.90 5.87
CA LYS A 2 12.62 8.78 6.81
C LYS A 2 11.14 8.46 6.67
N GLY A 3 10.46 8.16 7.78
CA GLY A 3 9.00 7.95 7.78
C GLY A 3 8.28 9.19 7.24
N TRP A 4 7.04 9.01 6.84
CA TRP A 4 6.19 10.09 6.36
C TRP A 4 6.01 11.15 7.45
N PRO A 5 5.98 12.46 7.12
CA PRO A 5 5.75 13.50 8.12
C PRO A 5 4.46 13.25 8.91
N GLY A 6 4.56 13.21 10.24
CA GLY A 6 3.42 12.99 11.13
C GLY A 6 3.01 11.52 11.30
N GLU A 7 3.81 10.55 10.82
CA GLU A 7 3.52 9.14 11.03
C GLU A 7 3.62 8.76 12.51
N PRO A 8 2.62 8.04 13.07
CA PRO A 8 2.66 7.59 14.46
C PRO A 8 3.85 6.65 14.69
N ASP A 9 4.43 6.72 15.90
CA ASP A 9 5.40 5.72 16.33
C ASP A 9 4.68 4.38 16.56
N MET A 10 5.05 3.36 15.79
CA MET A 10 4.43 2.05 15.82
C MET A 10 5.46 0.99 15.46
N ASP A 11 5.53 -0.06 16.27
CA ASP A 11 6.40 -1.20 16.00
C ASP A 11 6.02 -1.93 14.70
N TYR A 12 7.03 -2.48 14.02
CA TYR A 12 6.83 -3.32 12.85
C TYR A 12 6.54 -4.77 13.24
N ASP A 13 5.79 -5.44 12.38
CA ASP A 13 5.51 -6.89 12.44
C ASP A 13 4.90 -7.33 13.79
N VAL A 14 4.10 -6.47 14.39
CA VAL A 14 3.26 -6.77 15.56
C VAL A 14 1.79 -6.56 15.22
N LEU A 15 0.92 -7.37 15.83
CA LEU A 15 -0.52 -7.22 15.67
C LEU A 15 -1.02 -6.05 16.51
N VAL A 16 -1.67 -5.08 15.87
CA VAL A 16 -2.28 -3.92 16.49
C VAL A 16 -3.81 -4.05 16.43
N ALA A 17 -4.46 -3.89 17.57
CA ALA A 17 -5.90 -3.94 17.69
C ALA A 17 -6.37 -2.86 18.69
N ASP A 18 -6.34 -1.61 18.21
CA ASP A 18 -6.70 -0.42 18.99
C ASP A 18 -8.08 0.13 18.60
N GLY A 19 -8.64 1.03 19.36
CA GLY A 19 -9.92 1.68 19.07
C GLY A 19 -11.05 0.67 18.84
N GLU A 20 -11.74 0.76 17.71
CA GLU A 20 -12.83 -0.17 17.36
C GLU A 20 -12.35 -1.61 17.11
N ALA A 21 -11.09 -1.78 16.68
CA ALA A 21 -10.50 -3.10 16.46
C ALA A 21 -10.19 -3.85 17.76
N ALA A 22 -10.13 -3.17 18.91
CA ALA A 22 -9.85 -3.83 20.21
C ALA A 22 -10.87 -4.92 20.56
N ALA A 23 -12.12 -4.75 20.17
CA ALA A 23 -13.17 -5.78 20.34
C ALA A 23 -12.91 -7.06 19.54
N ASN A 24 -12.01 -7.01 18.57
CA ASN A 24 -11.67 -8.11 17.66
C ASN A 24 -10.31 -8.74 18.00
N ALA A 25 -9.60 -8.25 19.02
CA ALA A 25 -8.37 -8.87 19.51
C ALA A 25 -8.62 -10.34 19.88
N GLY A 26 -7.80 -11.25 19.38
CA GLY A 26 -7.91 -12.69 19.66
C GLY A 26 -9.02 -13.44 18.90
N LYS A 27 -9.82 -12.78 18.06
CA LYS A 27 -10.73 -13.51 17.15
C LYS A 27 -9.93 -14.22 16.05
N PRO A 28 -10.44 -15.34 15.50
CA PRO A 28 -9.80 -16.02 14.37
C PRO A 28 -9.56 -15.07 13.21
N ILE A 29 -8.45 -15.25 12.48
CA ILE A 29 -8.18 -14.57 11.22
C ILE A 29 -8.74 -15.44 10.09
N THR A 30 -9.71 -14.91 9.37
CA THR A 30 -10.34 -15.58 8.21
C THR A 30 -9.99 -14.91 6.91
N ASP A 31 -9.54 -13.66 6.96
CA ASP A 31 -9.27 -12.81 5.81
C ASP A 31 -8.04 -11.95 6.06
N VAL A 32 -7.16 -11.85 5.06
CA VAL A 32 -6.00 -10.97 5.08
C VAL A 32 -6.11 -9.98 3.92
N ILE A 33 -6.06 -8.70 4.24
CA ILE A 33 -6.11 -7.61 3.28
C ILE A 33 -4.71 -7.00 3.18
N PHE A 34 -4.08 -7.07 2.01
CA PHE A 34 -2.75 -6.54 1.76
C PHE A 34 -2.78 -5.17 1.08
N ASP A 35 -1.94 -4.24 1.53
CA ASP A 35 -1.48 -3.16 0.65
C ASP A 35 -0.61 -3.74 -0.48
N PHE A 36 -0.37 -2.96 -1.54
CA PHE A 36 0.47 -3.39 -2.66
C PHE A 36 1.89 -2.85 -2.53
N GLY A 37 2.04 -1.53 -2.47
CA GLY A 37 3.35 -0.88 -2.43
C GLY A 37 4.17 -1.27 -1.21
N ASN A 38 5.40 -1.75 -1.42
CA ASN A 38 6.33 -2.20 -0.37
C ASN A 38 5.82 -3.33 0.55
N VAL A 39 4.65 -3.90 0.26
CA VAL A 39 4.08 -5.08 0.93
C VAL A 39 4.07 -6.29 -0.01
N LEU A 40 3.47 -6.16 -1.18
CA LEU A 40 3.46 -7.20 -2.22
C LEU A 40 4.41 -6.88 -3.37
N ILE A 41 4.58 -5.60 -3.71
CA ILE A 41 5.32 -5.09 -4.85
C ILE A 41 6.24 -3.97 -4.38
N TYR A 42 7.50 -4.00 -4.74
CA TYR A 42 8.40 -2.88 -4.49
C TYR A 42 8.04 -1.69 -5.39
N TRP A 43 7.79 -0.56 -4.78
CA TRP A 43 7.64 0.73 -5.44
C TRP A 43 8.80 1.64 -5.09
N ASP A 44 9.60 1.96 -6.10
CA ASP A 44 10.76 2.85 -6.01
C ASP A 44 10.69 3.95 -7.08
N PRO A 45 10.19 5.14 -6.73
CA PRO A 45 10.12 6.25 -7.68
C PRO A 45 11.50 6.73 -8.16
N ALA A 46 12.59 6.49 -7.40
CA ALA A 46 13.93 6.83 -7.83
C ALA A 46 14.35 6.02 -9.07
N ALA A 47 13.95 4.75 -9.16
CA ALA A 47 14.32 3.87 -10.26
C ALA A 47 13.95 4.44 -11.64
N VAL A 48 12.82 5.14 -11.73
CA VAL A 48 12.38 5.83 -12.96
C VAL A 48 13.34 6.93 -13.38
N LEU A 49 13.94 7.62 -12.40
CA LEU A 49 14.69 8.86 -12.62
C LEU A 49 16.19 8.62 -12.86
N ILE A 50 16.74 7.52 -12.34
CA ILE A 50 18.18 7.17 -12.43
C ILE A 50 18.72 7.22 -13.86
N PRO A 51 18.02 6.76 -14.92
CA PRO A 51 18.56 6.79 -16.28
C PRO A 51 18.72 8.19 -16.88
N ARG A 52 18.08 9.22 -16.28
CA ARG A 52 17.96 10.54 -16.91
C ARG A 52 18.48 11.70 -16.04
N TYR A 53 18.41 11.57 -14.73
CA TYR A 53 18.70 12.68 -13.82
C TYR A 53 19.88 12.37 -12.90
N SER A 54 20.57 13.43 -12.45
CA SER A 54 21.63 13.30 -11.46
C SER A 54 21.05 12.89 -10.09
N GLN A 55 21.85 12.22 -9.25
CA GLN A 55 21.43 11.85 -7.90
C GLN A 55 20.90 13.05 -7.12
N LYS A 56 21.57 14.19 -7.20
CA LYS A 56 21.11 15.44 -6.56
C LYS A 56 19.70 15.83 -7.00
N THR A 57 19.39 15.72 -8.30
CA THR A 57 18.05 16.07 -8.82
C THR A 57 16.99 15.08 -8.34
N ILE A 58 17.36 13.79 -8.25
CA ILE A 58 16.49 12.73 -7.71
C ILE A 58 16.19 12.99 -6.24
N ASP A 59 17.21 13.27 -5.44
CA ASP A 59 17.07 13.55 -4.02
C ASP A 59 16.16 14.78 -3.80
N GLU A 60 16.36 15.86 -4.58
CA GLU A 60 15.51 17.05 -4.55
C GLU A 60 14.07 16.75 -4.99
N PHE A 61 13.86 15.90 -6.00
CA PHE A 61 12.51 15.52 -6.44
C PHE A 61 11.78 14.67 -5.40
N LEU A 62 12.48 13.80 -4.70
CA LEU A 62 11.93 12.97 -3.64
C LEU A 62 11.88 13.69 -2.27
N ASP A 63 12.37 14.91 -2.18
CA ASP A 63 12.15 15.79 -1.05
C ASP A 63 10.84 16.56 -1.27
N ASN A 64 9.82 16.22 -0.46
CA ASN A 64 8.48 16.80 -0.61
C ASN A 64 8.44 18.31 -0.39
N ASP A 65 9.29 18.84 0.50
CA ASP A 65 9.37 20.28 0.76
C ASP A 65 9.89 21.04 -0.46
N ILE A 66 10.70 20.39 -1.29
CA ILE A 66 11.27 20.98 -2.51
C ILE A 66 10.33 20.81 -3.71
N SER A 67 9.91 19.58 -3.99
CA SER A 67 9.18 19.26 -5.23
C SER A 67 7.66 19.18 -5.06
N GLY A 68 7.18 18.79 -3.87
CA GLY A 68 5.77 18.47 -3.63
C GLY A 68 5.33 17.11 -4.21
N PHE A 69 6.27 16.23 -4.58
CA PHE A 69 5.98 14.96 -5.26
C PHE A 69 5.03 14.07 -4.46
N TYR A 70 5.29 13.87 -3.17
CA TYR A 70 4.45 12.99 -2.35
C TYR A 70 3.07 13.57 -2.09
N ASP A 71 2.95 14.90 -1.93
CA ASP A 71 1.65 15.56 -1.78
C ASP A 71 0.79 15.38 -3.02
N VAL A 72 1.36 15.58 -4.22
CA VAL A 72 0.60 15.42 -5.46
C VAL A 72 0.33 13.97 -5.80
N ASN A 73 1.24 13.04 -5.43
CA ASN A 73 0.99 11.61 -5.54
C ASN A 73 -0.22 11.18 -4.69
N ASP A 74 -0.30 11.68 -3.45
CA ASP A 74 -1.43 11.44 -2.56
C ASP A 74 -2.76 11.99 -3.13
N LEU A 75 -2.72 13.15 -3.83
CA LEU A 75 -3.88 13.66 -4.55
C LEU A 75 -4.28 12.75 -5.73
N MET A 76 -3.33 12.24 -6.50
CA MET A 76 -3.58 11.30 -7.60
C MET A 76 -4.20 10.00 -7.09
N ASP A 77 -3.71 9.48 -5.97
CA ASP A 77 -4.28 8.31 -5.29
C ASP A 77 -5.73 8.54 -4.82
N GLY A 78 -6.08 9.80 -4.55
CA GLY A 78 -7.46 10.26 -4.24
C GLY A 78 -8.34 10.53 -5.45
N GLY A 79 -7.81 10.37 -6.68
CA GLY A 79 -8.56 10.50 -7.93
C GLY A 79 -8.36 11.83 -8.67
N THR A 80 -7.37 12.66 -8.28
CA THR A 80 -6.88 13.77 -9.11
C THR A 80 -6.18 13.19 -10.34
N SER A 81 -6.49 13.71 -11.53
CA SER A 81 -5.87 13.23 -12.76
C SER A 81 -4.39 13.58 -12.84
N THR A 82 -3.63 12.79 -13.60
CA THR A 82 -2.20 13.05 -13.85
C THR A 82 -1.93 14.41 -14.46
N ASP A 83 -2.80 14.89 -15.38
CA ASP A 83 -2.68 16.21 -15.98
C ASP A 83 -2.90 17.33 -14.96
N GLU A 84 -3.89 17.18 -14.06
CA GLU A 84 -4.09 18.14 -12.95
C GLU A 84 -2.92 18.13 -11.97
N ALA A 85 -2.39 16.95 -11.65
CA ALA A 85 -1.23 16.79 -10.79
C ALA A 85 -0.01 17.55 -11.34
N ILE A 86 0.28 17.41 -12.63
CA ILE A 86 1.34 18.13 -13.33
C ILE A 86 1.07 19.65 -13.29
N ALA A 87 -0.18 20.09 -13.50
CA ALA A 87 -0.55 21.50 -13.45
C ALA A 87 -0.38 22.10 -12.05
N ILE A 88 -0.72 21.34 -10.99
CA ILE A 88 -0.51 21.75 -9.60
C ILE A 88 0.99 21.96 -9.32
N ILE A 89 1.83 20.97 -9.65
CA ILE A 89 3.28 21.10 -9.44
C ILE A 89 3.85 22.26 -10.25
N ARG A 90 3.40 22.46 -11.50
CA ARG A 90 3.85 23.59 -12.33
C ARG A 90 3.54 24.93 -11.71
N ARG A 91 2.33 25.10 -11.17
CA ARG A 91 1.89 26.32 -10.49
C ARG A 91 2.67 26.58 -9.20
N ASP A 92 2.85 25.54 -8.37
CA ASP A 92 3.28 25.70 -6.98
C ASP A 92 4.80 25.52 -6.79
N ARG A 93 5.46 24.77 -7.69
CA ARG A 93 6.89 24.40 -7.60
C ARG A 93 7.70 24.73 -8.86
N GLY A 94 7.04 25.02 -9.97
CA GLY A 94 7.64 25.45 -11.23
C GLY A 94 7.84 24.33 -12.27
N ASP A 95 8.21 24.76 -13.49
CA ASP A 95 8.29 23.88 -14.66
C ASP A 95 9.26 22.71 -14.47
N LYS A 96 10.41 22.94 -13.84
CA LYS A 96 11.41 21.87 -13.58
C LYS A 96 10.77 20.63 -12.95
N TRP A 97 10.01 20.82 -11.90
CA TRP A 97 9.44 19.71 -11.14
C TRP A 97 8.22 19.09 -11.85
N ALA A 98 7.45 19.91 -12.55
CA ALA A 98 6.34 19.43 -13.38
C ALA A 98 6.84 18.55 -14.54
N ASP A 99 7.94 18.92 -15.19
CA ASP A 99 8.52 18.14 -16.28
C ASP A 99 9.14 16.81 -15.77
N ILE A 100 9.68 16.79 -14.56
CA ILE A 100 10.16 15.56 -13.93
C ILE A 100 8.97 14.67 -13.53
N LEU A 101 7.88 15.22 -13.00
CA LEU A 101 6.67 14.48 -12.69
C LEU A 101 6.04 13.88 -13.96
N ASP A 102 5.94 14.64 -15.05
CA ASP A 102 5.47 14.16 -16.35
C ASP A 102 6.32 12.98 -16.86
N TYR A 103 7.65 13.12 -16.75
CA TYR A 103 8.56 12.03 -17.10
C TYR A 103 8.35 10.80 -16.22
N TYR A 104 8.20 10.97 -14.90
CA TYR A 104 7.91 9.90 -13.95
C TYR A 104 6.61 9.16 -14.33
N ILE A 105 5.52 9.89 -14.55
CA ILE A 105 4.22 9.32 -14.93
C ILE A 105 4.32 8.51 -16.23
N LYS A 106 4.97 9.05 -17.27
CA LYS A 106 5.14 8.37 -18.57
C LYS A 106 5.99 7.10 -18.49
N ASN A 107 6.87 7.01 -17.50
CA ASN A 107 7.76 5.87 -17.29
C ASN A 107 7.45 5.12 -15.98
N PHE A 108 6.23 5.27 -15.46
CA PHE A 108 5.80 4.72 -14.17
C PHE A 108 6.12 3.23 -14.00
N ARG A 109 6.11 2.47 -15.11
CA ARG A 109 6.46 1.05 -15.16
C ARG A 109 7.80 0.74 -14.46
N ASP A 110 8.78 1.61 -14.61
CA ASP A 110 10.14 1.41 -14.08
C ASP A 110 10.21 1.63 -12.55
N SER A 111 9.16 2.21 -11.95
CA SER A 111 9.05 2.32 -10.48
C SER A 111 8.68 1.00 -9.79
N LEU A 112 8.12 0.04 -10.55
CA LEU A 112 7.74 -1.26 -10.02
C LEU A 112 8.91 -2.22 -10.16
N THR A 113 9.77 -2.29 -9.16
CA THR A 113 11.07 -2.95 -9.25
C THR A 113 11.02 -4.45 -8.95
N GLY A 114 9.85 -4.98 -8.64
CA GLY A 114 9.64 -6.42 -8.48
C GLY A 114 8.65 -6.78 -7.38
N ILE A 115 8.41 -8.07 -7.23
CA ILE A 115 7.56 -8.62 -6.16
C ILE A 115 8.41 -8.76 -4.90
N VAL A 116 7.86 -8.42 -3.75
CA VAL A 116 8.52 -8.58 -2.44
C VAL A 116 8.87 -10.07 -2.23
N PRO A 117 10.13 -10.43 -1.95
CA PRO A 117 10.53 -11.82 -1.76
C PRO A 117 9.70 -12.51 -0.68
N GLY A 118 9.15 -13.68 -0.99
CA GLY A 118 8.29 -14.44 -0.08
C GLY A 118 6.80 -14.08 -0.13
N ALA A 119 6.41 -12.93 -0.67
CA ALA A 119 5.00 -12.50 -0.74
C ALA A 119 4.14 -13.51 -1.51
N ARG A 120 4.61 -13.98 -2.68
CA ARG A 120 3.88 -14.97 -3.49
C ARG A 120 3.65 -16.29 -2.73
N VAL A 121 4.67 -16.77 -2.03
CA VAL A 121 4.57 -18.01 -1.24
C VAL A 121 3.56 -17.82 -0.11
N LEU A 122 3.61 -16.67 0.58
CA LEU A 122 2.67 -16.35 1.66
C LEU A 122 1.21 -16.29 1.15
N VAL A 123 0.97 -15.60 0.03
CA VAL A 123 -0.37 -15.53 -0.60
C VAL A 123 -0.89 -16.93 -0.94
N ASN A 124 -0.06 -17.77 -1.57
CA ASN A 124 -0.46 -19.14 -1.93
C ASN A 124 -0.77 -20.00 -0.71
N ASP A 125 0.04 -19.90 0.34
CA ASP A 125 -0.15 -20.69 1.57
C ASP A 125 -1.42 -20.26 2.30
N LEU A 126 -1.71 -18.95 2.36
CA LEU A 126 -2.95 -18.44 2.94
C LEU A 126 -4.18 -18.97 2.19
N LYS A 127 -4.17 -18.92 0.87
CA LYS A 127 -5.26 -19.46 0.05
C LYS A 127 -5.40 -20.96 0.23
N ALA A 128 -4.32 -21.71 0.29
CA ALA A 128 -4.34 -23.16 0.56
C ALA A 128 -4.90 -23.50 1.94
N ALA A 129 -4.72 -22.60 2.92
CA ALA A 129 -5.30 -22.71 4.26
C ALA A 129 -6.77 -22.26 4.35
N GLY A 130 -7.38 -21.83 3.24
CA GLY A 130 -8.77 -21.37 3.21
C GLY A 130 -8.96 -19.94 3.75
N ILE A 131 -7.89 -19.16 3.86
CA ILE A 131 -7.94 -17.73 4.23
C ILE A 131 -8.25 -16.90 3.01
N GLY A 132 -9.21 -15.99 3.10
CA GLY A 132 -9.47 -14.98 2.06
C GLY A 132 -8.29 -14.04 1.91
N VAL A 133 -7.86 -13.76 0.66
CA VAL A 133 -6.69 -12.92 0.38
C VAL A 133 -7.09 -11.76 -0.52
N TRP A 134 -7.11 -10.57 0.03
CA TRP A 134 -7.65 -9.36 -0.58
C TRP A 134 -6.58 -8.29 -0.73
N GLY A 135 -6.85 -7.31 -1.57
CA GLY A 135 -5.95 -6.18 -1.78
C GLY A 135 -6.63 -4.82 -1.58
N LEU A 136 -5.98 -3.90 -0.86
CA LEU A 136 -6.46 -2.54 -0.64
C LEU A 136 -5.31 -1.55 -0.76
N SER A 137 -5.26 -0.79 -1.86
CA SER A 137 -4.14 0.10 -2.13
C SER A 137 -4.56 1.52 -2.49
N ASN A 138 -3.76 2.48 -2.04
CA ASN A 138 -3.78 3.83 -2.58
C ASN A 138 -2.99 3.82 -3.89
N TRP A 139 -3.66 4.10 -5.02
CA TRP A 139 -3.05 4.09 -6.34
C TRP A 139 -3.87 4.89 -7.34
N GLU A 140 -3.19 5.64 -8.17
CA GLU A 140 -3.84 6.38 -9.26
C GLU A 140 -4.45 5.40 -10.29
N SER A 141 -5.71 5.65 -10.66
CA SER A 141 -6.51 4.70 -11.44
C SER A 141 -5.99 4.44 -12.86
N SER A 142 -5.45 5.47 -13.52
CA SER A 142 -4.95 5.32 -14.89
C SER A 142 -3.59 4.62 -14.97
N LEU A 143 -2.84 4.55 -13.86
CA LEU A 143 -1.55 3.86 -13.77
C LEU A 143 -1.68 2.43 -13.22
N PHE A 144 -2.83 2.07 -12.65
CA PHE A 144 -2.99 0.76 -11.99
C PHE A 144 -2.86 -0.43 -12.96
N HIS A 145 -3.30 -0.27 -14.21
CA HIS A 145 -3.14 -1.31 -15.23
C HIS A 145 -1.68 -1.74 -15.42
N VAL A 146 -0.72 -0.82 -15.24
CA VAL A 146 0.72 -1.12 -15.34
C VAL A 146 1.14 -2.13 -14.28
N ALA A 147 0.62 -1.98 -13.04
CA ALA A 147 0.88 -2.95 -11.97
C ALA A 147 0.25 -4.31 -12.27
N GLU A 148 -0.96 -4.35 -12.80
CA GLU A 148 -1.63 -5.60 -13.18
C GLU A 148 -0.91 -6.34 -14.31
N GLU A 149 -0.30 -5.62 -15.26
CA GLU A 149 0.50 -6.22 -16.34
C GLU A 149 1.84 -6.77 -15.85
N GLN A 150 2.51 -6.07 -14.93
CA GLN A 150 3.86 -6.44 -14.48
C GLN A 150 3.88 -7.40 -13.29
N CYS A 151 2.87 -7.36 -12.45
CA CYS A 151 2.88 -8.02 -11.15
C CYS A 151 1.74 -9.03 -11.06
N ASP A 152 1.97 -10.23 -11.58
CA ASP A 152 1.00 -11.33 -11.62
C ASP A 152 0.52 -11.79 -10.24
N ILE A 153 1.21 -11.41 -9.15
CA ILE A 153 0.75 -11.64 -7.78
C ILE A 153 -0.62 -10.99 -7.53
N LEU A 154 -0.92 -9.86 -8.18
CA LEU A 154 -2.21 -9.18 -8.07
C LEU A 154 -3.36 -9.99 -8.66
N GLN A 155 -3.08 -10.91 -9.58
CA GLN A 155 -4.06 -11.82 -10.15
C GLN A 155 -4.40 -13.00 -9.22
N GLN A 156 -3.60 -13.22 -8.17
CA GLN A 156 -3.81 -14.28 -7.20
C GLN A 156 -4.75 -13.87 -6.06
N LEU A 157 -5.02 -12.57 -5.90
CA LEU A 157 -5.92 -12.03 -4.89
C LEU A 157 -7.38 -12.35 -5.24
N ASP A 158 -8.20 -12.62 -4.20
CA ASP A 158 -9.61 -12.94 -4.35
C ASP A 158 -10.45 -11.71 -4.76
N GLY A 159 -9.95 -10.52 -4.45
CA GLY A 159 -10.48 -9.24 -4.90
C GLY A 159 -9.56 -8.08 -4.55
N LYS A 160 -9.78 -6.94 -5.20
CA LYS A 160 -8.96 -5.73 -5.03
C LYS A 160 -9.83 -4.50 -4.97
N LEU A 161 -9.50 -3.55 -4.08
CA LEU A 161 -10.02 -2.19 -4.09
C LEU A 161 -8.88 -1.20 -4.20
N VAL A 162 -8.97 -0.31 -5.17
CA VAL A 162 -7.95 0.69 -5.49
C VAL A 162 -8.56 2.07 -5.35
N SER A 163 -7.94 2.92 -4.57
CA SER A 163 -8.44 4.22 -4.15
C SER A 163 -8.85 5.14 -5.31
N GLY A 164 -8.04 5.21 -6.37
CA GLY A 164 -8.28 6.08 -7.51
C GLY A 164 -9.59 5.79 -8.27
N PHE A 165 -10.09 4.53 -8.24
CA PHE A 165 -11.37 4.19 -8.84
C PHE A 165 -12.57 4.61 -7.99
N VAL A 166 -12.44 4.51 -6.66
CA VAL A 166 -13.53 4.80 -5.72
C VAL A 166 -13.47 6.21 -5.13
N LYS A 167 -12.36 6.92 -5.34
CA LYS A 167 -12.07 8.27 -4.81
C LYS A 167 -12.13 8.34 -3.29
N LEU A 168 -11.80 7.22 -2.66
CA LEU A 168 -11.59 7.08 -1.23
C LEU A 168 -10.16 6.63 -1.03
N ARG A 169 -9.49 7.05 0.05
CA ARG A 169 -8.09 6.66 0.28
C ARG A 169 -7.80 6.36 1.74
N LYS A 170 -6.83 5.50 1.97
CA LYS A 170 -6.21 5.30 3.28
C LYS A 170 -5.52 6.61 3.70
N PRO A 171 -5.53 6.99 4.97
CA PRO A 171 -6.01 6.24 6.15
C PRO A 171 -7.48 6.52 6.53
N HIS A 172 -8.29 7.14 5.67
CA HIS A 172 -9.67 7.47 5.99
C HIS A 172 -10.53 6.22 6.18
N LYS A 173 -11.39 6.21 7.21
CA LYS A 173 -12.21 5.05 7.60
C LYS A 173 -13.07 4.50 6.44
N GLU A 174 -13.56 5.37 5.61
CA GLU A 174 -14.52 5.09 4.54
C GLU A 174 -13.98 4.09 3.50
N ILE A 175 -12.66 4.09 3.21
CA ILE A 175 -12.09 3.13 2.25
C ILE A 175 -12.06 1.71 2.82
N TYR A 176 -11.82 1.57 4.12
CA TYR A 176 -11.82 0.24 4.77
C TYR A 176 -13.24 -0.34 4.83
N GLU A 177 -14.24 0.50 5.16
CA GLU A 177 -15.66 0.12 5.13
C GLU A 177 -16.09 -0.27 3.71
N ALA A 178 -15.67 0.49 2.68
CA ALA A 178 -15.91 0.16 1.28
C ALA A 178 -15.25 -1.18 0.90
N ALA A 179 -14.02 -1.45 1.37
CA ALA A 179 -13.33 -2.71 1.11
C ALA A 179 -14.06 -3.90 1.75
N LEU A 180 -14.45 -3.81 3.03
CA LEU A 180 -15.22 -4.85 3.70
C LEU A 180 -16.52 -5.16 2.96
N ASN A 181 -17.25 -4.12 2.55
CA ASN A 181 -18.50 -4.27 1.78
C ASN A 181 -18.27 -4.91 0.41
N GLN A 182 -17.27 -4.45 -0.34
CA GLN A 182 -16.97 -4.98 -1.69
C GLN A 182 -16.52 -6.43 -1.64
N PHE A 183 -15.73 -6.81 -0.64
CA PHE A 183 -15.22 -8.17 -0.47
C PHE A 183 -16.25 -9.11 0.18
N GLY A 184 -17.29 -8.57 0.81
CA GLY A 184 -18.29 -9.36 1.53
C GLY A 184 -17.76 -10.02 2.79
N ILE A 185 -16.78 -9.37 3.46
CA ILE A 185 -16.12 -9.87 4.66
C ILE A 185 -16.42 -8.99 5.88
N ASN A 186 -16.17 -9.54 7.07
CA ASN A 186 -16.39 -8.82 8.32
C ASN A 186 -15.07 -8.35 8.95
N ALA A 187 -15.10 -7.19 9.59
CA ALA A 187 -13.94 -6.60 10.25
C ALA A 187 -13.35 -7.52 11.33
N ASP A 188 -14.18 -8.30 12.00
CA ASP A 188 -13.76 -9.15 13.12
C ASP A 188 -12.88 -10.34 12.72
N GLY A 189 -13.04 -10.85 11.48
CA GLY A 189 -12.18 -11.87 10.88
C GLY A 189 -11.01 -11.30 10.08
N ALA A 190 -11.00 -10.00 9.78
CA ALA A 190 -10.04 -9.37 8.90
C ALA A 190 -8.75 -8.94 9.63
N LEU A 191 -7.62 -9.04 8.90
CA LEU A 191 -6.34 -8.48 9.27
C LEU A 191 -5.79 -7.65 8.11
N PHE A 192 -5.46 -6.38 8.34
CA PHE A 192 -4.90 -5.48 7.34
C PHE A 192 -3.38 -5.38 7.47
N ILE A 193 -2.66 -5.46 6.35
CA ILE A 193 -1.19 -5.45 6.27
C ILE A 193 -0.76 -4.25 5.42
N ASP A 194 0.02 -3.33 6.00
CA ASP A 194 0.45 -2.10 5.33
C ASP A 194 1.80 -1.62 5.92
N ASP A 195 2.66 -1.01 5.13
CA ASP A 195 3.96 -0.50 5.58
C ASP A 195 3.86 0.83 6.36
N LYS A 196 2.72 1.54 6.25
CA LYS A 196 2.48 2.84 6.88
C LYS A 196 1.67 2.72 8.16
N ALA A 197 2.21 3.23 9.27
CA ALA A 197 1.53 3.23 10.58
C ALA A 197 0.19 3.96 10.54
N MET A 198 0.09 5.08 9.81
CA MET A 198 -1.17 5.83 9.66
C MET A 198 -2.30 4.97 9.08
N ASN A 199 -1.97 4.09 8.12
CA ASN A 199 -2.95 3.20 7.50
C ASN A 199 -3.43 2.13 8.49
N ILE A 200 -2.56 1.67 9.40
CA ILE A 200 -2.94 0.75 10.47
C ILE A 200 -3.87 1.44 11.48
N VAL A 201 -3.60 2.70 11.83
CA VAL A 201 -4.52 3.49 12.67
C VAL A 201 -5.90 3.62 11.99
N GLY A 202 -5.91 3.91 10.67
CA GLY A 202 -7.15 4.00 9.90
C GLY A 202 -7.93 2.68 9.84
N SER A 203 -7.25 1.55 9.67
CA SER A 203 -7.90 0.23 9.67
C SER A 203 -8.49 -0.10 11.04
N ASN A 204 -7.79 0.23 12.13
CA ASN A 204 -8.27 0.03 13.49
C ASN A 204 -9.53 0.88 13.79
N ALA A 205 -9.63 2.09 13.25
CA ALA A 205 -10.83 2.91 13.35
C ALA A 205 -12.04 2.32 12.60
N ALA A 206 -11.81 1.43 11.63
CA ALA A 206 -12.84 0.66 10.93
C ALA A 206 -13.07 -0.75 11.56
N GLY A 207 -12.49 -1.03 12.71
CA GLY A 207 -12.63 -2.30 13.42
C GLY A 207 -11.72 -3.41 12.89
N ILE A 208 -10.86 -3.14 11.91
CA ILE A 208 -9.94 -4.12 11.32
C ILE A 208 -8.62 -4.08 12.07
N ARG A 209 -8.19 -5.23 12.61
CA ARG A 209 -6.84 -5.38 13.18
C ARG A 209 -5.79 -5.13 12.11
N GLY A 210 -4.61 -4.63 12.48
CA GLY A 210 -3.58 -4.31 11.52
C GLY A 210 -2.18 -4.77 11.93
N VAL A 211 -1.30 -4.85 10.94
CA VAL A 211 0.13 -5.10 11.14
C VAL A 211 0.90 -4.10 10.29
N ARG A 212 1.76 -3.30 10.92
CA ARG A 212 2.74 -2.50 10.19
C ARG A 212 3.82 -3.41 9.63
N PHE A 213 3.80 -3.60 8.32
CA PHE A 213 4.63 -4.58 7.63
C PHE A 213 6.07 -4.10 7.43
N GLN A 214 7.02 -5.01 7.67
CA GLN A 214 8.41 -4.84 7.26
C GLN A 214 9.00 -6.13 6.70
N ASP A 215 8.69 -7.29 7.29
CA ASP A 215 9.35 -8.55 7.00
C ASP A 215 8.33 -9.68 6.77
N PRO A 216 8.31 -10.30 5.58
CA PRO A 216 7.34 -11.38 5.27
C PRO A 216 7.55 -12.64 6.12
N VAL A 217 8.77 -12.88 6.63
CA VAL A 217 9.03 -14.02 7.53
C VAL A 217 8.38 -13.77 8.87
N LYS A 218 8.58 -12.58 9.44
CA LYS A 218 7.96 -12.19 10.71
C LYS A 218 6.45 -12.11 10.61
N LEU A 219 5.91 -11.59 9.48
CA LEU A 219 4.47 -11.61 9.24
C LEU A 219 3.93 -13.05 9.25
N ARG A 220 4.62 -13.99 8.61
CA ARG A 220 4.23 -15.41 8.61
C ARG A 220 4.23 -15.98 10.03
N GLU A 221 5.29 -15.73 10.82
CA GLU A 221 5.39 -16.16 12.21
C GLU A 221 4.22 -15.60 13.06
N LEU A 222 3.91 -14.31 12.86
CA LEU A 222 2.77 -13.64 13.52
C LEU A 222 1.44 -14.31 13.16
N LEU A 223 1.20 -14.60 11.88
CA LEU A 223 -0.01 -15.26 11.41
C LEU A 223 -0.17 -16.64 12.05
N ILE A 224 0.91 -17.45 12.09
CA ILE A 224 0.93 -18.76 12.75
C ILE A 224 0.64 -18.63 14.25
N ALA A 225 1.29 -17.68 14.93
CA ALA A 225 1.08 -17.42 16.35
C ALA A 225 -0.35 -16.99 16.68
N ASN A 226 -1.07 -16.42 15.70
CA ASN A 226 -2.48 -16.02 15.81
C ASN A 226 -3.45 -17.07 15.21
N GLY A 227 -3.01 -18.32 15.04
CA GLY A 227 -3.86 -19.46 14.72
C GLY A 227 -4.10 -19.70 13.22
N VAL A 228 -3.39 -18.98 12.33
CA VAL A 228 -3.46 -19.26 10.88
C VAL A 228 -2.63 -20.51 10.57
N ASN A 229 -3.25 -21.54 10.00
CA ASN A 229 -2.61 -22.83 9.74
C ASN A 229 -1.88 -22.83 8.39
N ILE A 230 -0.73 -22.17 8.34
CA ILE A 230 0.17 -22.14 7.17
C ILE A 230 1.55 -22.73 7.53
N PRO A 231 2.33 -23.24 6.54
CA PRO A 231 3.66 -23.77 6.82
C PRO A 231 4.60 -22.73 7.42
N ALA A 232 5.43 -23.11 8.38
CA ALA A 232 6.55 -22.29 8.82
C ALA A 232 7.61 -22.16 7.70
N VAL A 233 8.39 -21.08 7.71
CA VAL A 233 9.57 -20.97 6.82
C VAL A 233 10.60 -22.04 7.25
N GLN A 234 11.07 -22.79 6.27
CA GLN A 234 12.18 -23.76 6.46
C GLN A 234 13.52 -23.03 6.43
#